data_2ed0b3a17bfbd2efa095c1cca2744860
#
_entry.id   2ed0b3a17bfbd2efa095c1cca2744860
#
_cell.length_a   1.000
_cell.length_b   1.000
_cell.length_c   1.000
_cell.angle_alpha   90.00
_cell.angle_beta   90.00
_cell.angle_gamma   90.00
#
_symmetry.space_group_name_H-M   'P 1'
#
loop_
_entity.id
_entity.type
_entity.pdbx_description
1 polymer ?
#
loop_
_entity_poly.entity_id
_entity_poly.type
_entity_poly.pdbx_seq_one_letter_code
_entity_poly.pdbx_strand_id
1 'polypeptide(L)'
;MKQGKRIHRAGWNGKGMFAVLQKGYPQGIPCNKQTAEAWGINEGDLFRCEPYMQLKMVNGSHSMWVPSVNDCLSNDWAIAKV
;
A
#
# COMPACT_ATOMS: atom_id res chain seq x y z
N MET A 1 -9.97 0.26 6.60
CA MET A 1 -9.28 0.45 5.30
C MET A 1 -10.21 0.48 4.09
N LYS A 2 -11.19 -0.37 4.01
CA LYS A 2 -12.11 -0.39 2.84
C LYS A 2 -12.83 0.92 2.60
N GLN A 3 -12.96 1.75 3.62
CA GLN A 3 -13.57 3.08 3.53
C GLN A 3 -12.58 4.16 3.10
N GLY A 4 -11.39 3.79 2.68
CA GLY A 4 -10.35 4.73 2.27
C GLY A 4 -9.58 5.39 3.41
N LYS A 5 -9.79 4.94 4.64
CA LYS A 5 -9.14 5.53 5.80
C LYS A 5 -7.78 4.89 6.05
N ARG A 6 -6.84 5.71 6.49
CA ARG A 6 -5.52 5.25 6.93
C ARG A 6 -5.66 4.67 8.33
N ILE A 7 -5.01 3.55 8.58
CA ILE A 7 -5.06 2.88 9.89
C ILE A 7 -3.64 2.64 10.41
N HIS A 8 -3.52 2.53 11.71
CA HIS A 8 -2.26 2.19 12.37
C HIS A 8 -2.54 1.37 13.63
N ARG A 9 -1.49 0.72 14.14
CA ARG A 9 -1.53 0.02 15.42
C ARG A 9 -0.77 0.82 16.47
N ALA A 10 -1.31 0.84 17.68
CA ALA A 10 -0.63 1.48 18.81
C ALA A 10 0.74 0.85 19.10
N GLY A 11 0.88 -0.46 18.86
CA GLY A 11 2.12 -1.19 19.08
C GLY A 11 3.21 -0.99 18.02
N TRP A 12 2.95 -0.25 16.96
CA TRP A 12 3.97 0.01 15.92
C TRP A 12 5.01 1.00 16.46
N ASN A 13 6.27 0.73 16.14
CA ASN A 13 7.41 1.46 16.69
C ASN A 13 7.70 2.80 16.04
N GLY A 14 6.93 3.22 15.07
CA GLY A 14 7.21 4.44 14.32
C GLY A 14 6.06 5.40 14.33
N LYS A 15 6.34 6.67 14.63
CA LYS A 15 5.34 7.72 14.47
C LYS A 15 5.12 7.99 12.99
N GLY A 16 3.87 8.20 12.60
CA GLY A 16 3.52 8.49 11.22
C GLY A 16 3.45 7.27 10.31
N MET A 17 3.65 6.06 10.83
CA MET A 17 3.38 4.84 10.06
C MET A 17 1.89 4.63 9.95
N PHE A 18 1.43 4.27 8.76
CA PHE A 18 0.03 3.90 8.55
C PHE A 18 -0.09 2.93 7.39
N ALA A 19 -1.18 2.18 7.39
CA ALA A 19 -1.55 1.33 6.28
C ALA A 19 -2.81 1.88 5.61
N VAL A 20 -2.90 1.71 4.32
CA VAL A 20 -4.03 2.19 3.53
C VAL A 20 -4.30 1.20 2.40
N LEU A 21 -5.56 1.12 1.99
CA LEU A 21 -5.94 0.32 0.83
C LEU A 21 -5.80 1.19 -0.42
N GLN A 22 -4.96 0.75 -1.36
CA GLN A 22 -4.87 1.34 -2.67
C GLN A 22 -5.87 0.64 -3.60
N LYS A 23 -6.61 1.43 -4.35
CA LYS A 23 -7.64 0.90 -5.24
C LYS A 23 -7.06 0.18 -6.46
N GLY A 24 -5.80 0.45 -6.78
CA GLY A 24 -5.19 -0.09 -7.97
C GLY A 24 -5.81 0.51 -9.25
N TYR A 25 -5.57 -0.16 -10.35
CA TYR A 25 -6.06 0.27 -11.66
C TYR A 25 -6.52 -0.96 -12.44
N PRO A 26 -7.72 -1.49 -12.13
CA PRO A 26 -8.19 -2.73 -12.76
C PRO A 26 -8.41 -2.60 -14.26
N GLN A 27 -8.58 -1.38 -14.77
CA GLN A 27 -8.72 -1.13 -16.20
C GLN A 27 -7.39 -0.84 -16.89
N GLY A 28 -6.30 -0.74 -16.12
CA GLY A 28 -4.97 -0.50 -16.64
C GLY A 28 -4.60 0.96 -16.66
N ILE A 29 -3.31 1.20 -16.48
CA ILE A 29 -2.68 2.51 -16.63
C ILE A 29 -1.43 2.34 -17.50
N PRO A 30 -0.95 3.40 -18.17
CA PRO A 30 0.34 3.32 -18.85
C PRO A 30 1.45 3.05 -17.85
N CYS A 31 2.28 2.06 -18.13
CA CYS A 31 3.39 1.75 -17.23
C CYS A 31 4.51 2.78 -17.37
N ASN A 32 5.21 3.03 -16.27
CA ASN A 32 6.39 3.88 -16.29
C ASN A 32 7.62 3.09 -16.76
N LYS A 33 8.74 3.80 -16.94
CA LYS A 33 9.96 3.19 -17.41
C LYS A 33 10.45 2.06 -16.51
N GLN A 34 10.38 2.24 -15.21
CA GLN A 34 10.84 1.23 -14.25
C GLN A 34 10.01 -0.06 -14.36
N THR A 35 8.70 0.06 -14.43
CA THR A 35 7.81 -1.09 -14.59
C THR A 35 8.03 -1.76 -15.93
N ALA A 36 8.18 -0.97 -16.99
CA ALA A 36 8.43 -1.52 -18.32
C ALA A 36 9.71 -2.35 -18.35
N GLU A 37 10.78 -1.87 -17.75
CA GLU A 37 12.03 -2.61 -17.67
C GLU A 37 11.89 -3.89 -16.85
N ALA A 38 11.20 -3.82 -15.72
CA ALA A 38 11.02 -4.97 -14.83
C ALA A 38 10.17 -6.07 -15.48
N TRP A 39 9.19 -5.70 -16.27
CA TRP A 39 8.26 -6.65 -16.88
C TRP A 39 8.64 -7.07 -18.29
N GLY A 40 9.62 -6.41 -18.90
CA GLY A 40 9.99 -6.68 -20.30
C GLY A 40 8.96 -6.19 -21.30
N ILE A 41 8.22 -5.14 -20.99
CA ILE A 41 7.23 -4.51 -21.87
C ILE A 41 7.69 -3.11 -22.24
N ASN A 42 6.96 -2.44 -23.12
CA ASN A 42 7.29 -1.08 -23.54
C ASN A 42 6.71 -0.04 -22.58
N GLU A 43 7.47 1.02 -22.34
CA GLU A 43 6.98 2.15 -21.58
C GLU A 43 5.71 2.72 -22.23
N GLY A 44 4.67 2.97 -21.43
CA GLY A 44 3.39 3.44 -21.94
C GLY A 44 2.39 2.35 -22.22
N ASP A 45 2.80 1.08 -22.26
CA ASP A 45 1.87 -0.04 -22.38
C ASP A 45 0.95 -0.07 -21.15
N LEU A 46 -0.32 -0.43 -21.38
CA LEU A 46 -1.27 -0.55 -20.27
C LEU A 46 -0.96 -1.79 -19.44
N PHE A 47 -0.97 -1.62 -18.12
CA PHE A 47 -0.93 -2.76 -17.21
C PHE A 47 -1.98 -2.58 -16.12
N ARG A 48 -2.48 -3.70 -15.62
CA ARG A 48 -3.53 -3.70 -14.60
C ARG A 48 -2.90 -3.85 -13.23
N CYS A 49 -3.48 -3.15 -12.26
CA CYS A 49 -3.06 -3.25 -10.87
C CYS A 49 -4.29 -3.52 -10.02
N GLU A 50 -4.32 -4.70 -9.41
CA GLU A 50 -5.38 -5.06 -8.49
C GLU A 50 -5.26 -4.23 -7.20
N PRO A 51 -6.35 -4.05 -6.44
CA PRO A 51 -6.27 -3.38 -5.15
C PRO A 51 -5.27 -4.07 -4.23
N TYR A 52 -4.52 -3.27 -3.47
CA TYR A 52 -3.51 -3.81 -2.57
C TYR A 52 -3.39 -2.93 -1.33
N MET A 53 -2.88 -3.54 -0.27
CA MET A 53 -2.57 -2.80 0.96
C MET A 53 -1.16 -2.24 0.87
N GLN A 54 -1.01 -0.99 1.31
CA GLN A 54 0.24 -0.25 1.27
C GLN A 54 0.58 0.24 2.66
N LEU A 55 1.84 0.09 3.05
CA LEU A 55 2.35 0.56 4.34
C LEU A 55 3.30 1.73 4.11
N LYS A 56 3.01 2.86 4.76
CA LYS A 56 3.90 4.01 4.76
C LYS A 56 4.82 3.90 5.97
N MET A 57 6.11 3.97 5.73
CA MET A 57 7.15 3.86 6.76
C MET A 57 7.44 5.23 7.37
N VAL A 58 8.18 5.22 8.49
CA VAL A 58 8.56 6.43 9.22
C VAL A 58 9.36 7.41 8.36
N ASN A 59 10.23 6.88 7.50
CA ASN A 59 11.09 7.70 6.63
C ASN A 59 10.38 8.23 5.38
N GLY A 60 9.08 8.00 5.26
CA GLY A 60 8.29 8.46 4.11
C GLY A 60 8.22 7.48 2.96
N SER A 61 9.02 6.43 2.96
CA SER A 61 8.92 5.41 1.92
C SER A 61 7.67 4.54 2.14
N HIS A 62 7.29 3.80 1.11
CA HIS A 62 6.14 2.91 1.18
C HIS A 62 6.43 1.61 0.42
N SER A 63 5.68 0.59 0.77
CA SER A 63 5.77 -0.70 0.09
C SER A 63 4.42 -1.39 0.13
N MET A 64 4.25 -2.41 -0.71
CA MET A 64 3.10 -3.30 -0.58
C MET A 64 3.19 -4.03 0.76
N TRP A 65 2.04 -4.26 1.38
CA TRP A 65 2.00 -4.78 2.74
C TRP A 65 1.08 -5.99 2.83
N VAL A 66 1.60 -7.03 3.46
CA VAL A 66 0.81 -8.22 3.84
C VAL A 66 0.83 -8.27 5.37
N PRO A 67 -0.31 -8.11 6.05
CA PRO A 67 -0.32 -8.13 7.51
C PRO A 67 0.11 -9.49 8.05
N SER A 68 0.90 -9.46 9.12
CA SER A 68 1.24 -10.68 9.85
C SER A 68 0.01 -11.23 10.58
N VAL A 69 0.10 -12.46 11.06
CA VAL A 69 -0.97 -13.03 11.88
C VAL A 69 -1.21 -12.18 13.12
N ASN A 70 -0.13 -11.68 13.74
CA ASN A 70 -0.26 -10.79 14.89
C ASN A 70 -0.98 -9.50 14.54
N ASP A 71 -0.69 -8.92 13.38
CA ASP A 71 -1.40 -7.73 12.91
C ASP A 71 -2.88 -8.01 12.73
N CYS A 72 -3.22 -9.13 12.08
CA CYS A 72 -4.62 -9.48 11.80
C CYS A 72 -5.43 -9.71 13.07
N LEU A 73 -4.80 -10.25 14.11
CA LEU A 73 -5.48 -10.60 15.36
C LEU A 73 -5.38 -9.52 16.43
N SER A 74 -4.76 -8.39 16.14
CA SER A 74 -4.57 -7.32 17.10
C SER A 74 -5.85 -6.53 17.35
N ASN A 75 -5.96 -5.98 18.56
CA ASN A 75 -7.10 -5.16 18.98
C ASN A 75 -6.74 -3.69 19.16
N ASP A 76 -5.54 -3.28 18.78
CA ASP A 76 -5.03 -1.91 18.97
C ASP A 76 -5.04 -1.08 17.69
N TRP A 77 -5.86 -1.46 16.72
CA TRP A 77 -6.01 -0.72 15.49
C TRP A 77 -6.77 0.58 15.72
N ALA A 78 -6.34 1.63 15.06
CA ALA A 78 -6.98 2.94 15.11
C ALA A 78 -6.86 3.65 13.77
N ILE A 79 -7.73 4.63 13.54
CA ILE A 79 -7.65 5.46 12.35
C ILE A 79 -6.51 6.45 12.54
N ALA A 80 -5.59 6.51 11.58
CA ALA A 80 -4.46 7.43 11.64
C ALA A 80 -4.93 8.86 11.37
N LYS A 81 -4.56 9.76 12.26
CA LYS A 81 -4.81 11.20 12.10
C LYS A 81 -3.53 11.83 11.54
N VAL A 82 -3.53 12.04 10.24
CA VAL A 82 -2.35 12.60 9.58
C VAL A 82 -2.75 13.78 8.71
#